data_f2b86ca7972694e93937c670f92f28d2
#
_entry.id   f2b86ca7972694e93937c670f92f28d2
#
_cell.length_a   1.000
_cell.length_b   1.000
_cell.length_c   1.000
_cell.angle_alpha   90.00
_cell.angle_beta   90.00
_cell.angle_gamma   90.00
#
_symmetry.space_group_name_H-M   'P 1'
#
loop_
_entity.id
_entity.type
_entity.pdbx_description
1 polymer ?
#
loop_
_entity_poly.entity_id
_entity_poly.type
_entity_poly.pdbx_seq_one_letter_code
_entity_poly.pdbx_strand_id
1 'polypeptide(L)'
;MPTEPQAPAFTGAQLRAARALLGWTTQQLAAKADVSLATIRRAELGAGSNQTILAVAIRIVRALGIAGVEFTAATGRGPGVAFKEPNQRLNPAPQHDAQAAARLGI
;
A
#
# COMPACT_ATOMS: atom_id res chain seq x y z
N MET A 1 17.13 26.06 5.36
CA MET A 1 17.58 24.87 4.70
C MET A 1 16.61 24.48 3.61
N PRO A 2 17.03 24.54 2.40
CA PRO A 2 16.13 24.11 1.34
C PRO A 2 15.86 22.64 1.48
N THR A 3 14.63 22.30 1.27
CA THR A 3 14.23 20.95 1.37
C THR A 3 14.16 20.39 -0.03
N GLU A 4 15.05 19.50 -0.32
CA GLU A 4 14.95 18.81 -1.58
C GLU A 4 13.79 17.85 -1.52
N PRO A 5 13.08 17.67 -2.62
CA PRO A 5 12.05 16.65 -2.67
C PRO A 5 12.70 15.30 -2.38
N GLN A 6 12.22 14.65 -1.38
CA GLN A 6 12.76 13.36 -1.01
C GLN A 6 11.85 12.27 -1.55
N ALA A 7 12.47 11.16 -1.93
CA ALA A 7 11.69 10.01 -2.32
C ALA A 7 10.81 9.58 -1.14
N PRO A 8 9.58 9.17 -1.40
CA PRO A 8 8.78 8.57 -0.35
C PRO A 8 9.56 7.42 0.26
N ALA A 9 9.72 7.45 1.57
CA ALA A 9 10.47 6.42 2.27
C ALA A 9 9.52 5.43 2.89
N PHE A 10 9.77 4.17 2.64
CA PHE A 10 9.01 3.09 3.25
C PHE A 10 9.91 1.87 3.38
N THR A 11 9.52 0.97 4.27
CA THR A 11 10.25 -0.28 4.45
C THR A 11 9.58 -1.38 3.63
N GLY A 12 10.32 -2.46 3.41
CA GLY A 12 9.72 -3.62 2.76
C GLY A 12 8.54 -4.15 3.54
N ALA A 13 8.62 -4.10 4.88
CA ALA A 13 7.53 -4.54 5.73
C ALA A 13 6.29 -3.68 5.54
N GLN A 14 6.46 -2.36 5.43
CA GLN A 14 5.32 -1.48 5.15
C GLN A 14 4.67 -1.82 3.82
N LEU A 15 5.48 -2.12 2.82
CA LEU A 15 4.97 -2.45 1.50
C LEU A 15 4.17 -3.75 1.54
N ARG A 16 4.69 -4.77 2.23
CA ARG A 16 3.96 -6.02 2.41
C ARG A 16 2.65 -5.81 3.16
N ALA A 17 2.68 -4.97 4.20
CA ALA A 17 1.50 -4.68 4.99
C ALA A 17 0.45 -3.93 4.16
N ALA A 18 0.88 -2.97 3.35
CA ALA A 18 -0.04 -2.24 2.47
C ALA A 18 -0.72 -3.19 1.50
N ARG A 19 0.06 -4.08 0.93
CA ARG A 19 -0.48 -5.09 0.02
C ARG A 19 -1.49 -5.98 0.74
N ALA A 20 -1.17 -6.39 1.97
CA ALA A 20 -2.06 -7.22 2.75
C ALA A 20 -3.38 -6.51 3.07
N LEU A 21 -3.31 -5.23 3.40
CA LEU A 21 -4.53 -4.45 3.66
C LEU A 21 -5.47 -4.45 2.46
N LEU A 22 -4.90 -4.45 1.26
CA LEU A 22 -5.68 -4.40 0.03
C LEU A 22 -6.01 -5.78 -0.51
N GLY A 23 -5.43 -6.83 0.07
CA GLY A 23 -5.62 -8.18 -0.46
C GLY A 23 -4.93 -8.38 -1.80
N TRP A 24 -3.89 -7.62 -2.09
CA TRP A 24 -3.20 -7.70 -3.36
C TRP A 24 -2.03 -8.68 -3.30
N THR A 25 -1.85 -9.41 -4.39
CA THR A 25 -0.62 -10.17 -4.60
C THR A 25 0.50 -9.23 -5.05
N THR A 26 1.74 -9.72 -5.00
CA THR A 26 2.86 -8.95 -5.52
C THR A 26 2.66 -8.62 -6.99
N GLN A 27 2.09 -9.54 -7.76
CA GLN A 27 1.81 -9.30 -9.17
C GLN A 27 0.78 -8.19 -9.37
N GLN A 28 -0.24 -8.18 -8.52
CA GLN A 28 -1.25 -7.13 -8.61
C GLN A 28 -0.67 -5.77 -8.29
N LEU A 29 0.17 -5.70 -7.27
CA LEU A 29 0.83 -4.44 -6.95
C LEU A 29 1.73 -3.98 -8.09
N ALA A 30 2.49 -4.91 -8.67
CA ALA A 30 3.37 -4.57 -9.79
C ALA A 30 2.56 -4.00 -10.95
N ALA A 31 1.44 -4.62 -11.27
CA ALA A 31 0.59 -4.14 -12.36
C ALA A 31 -0.01 -2.77 -12.04
N LYS A 32 -0.48 -2.58 -10.82
CA LYS A 32 -1.08 -1.31 -10.42
C LYS A 32 -0.07 -0.18 -10.40
N ALA A 33 1.16 -0.47 -10.00
CA ALA A 33 2.22 0.53 -9.94
C ALA A 33 2.95 0.69 -11.27
N ASP A 34 2.66 -0.17 -12.22
CA ASP A 34 3.32 -0.15 -13.53
C ASP A 34 4.83 -0.32 -13.39
N VAL A 35 5.22 -1.31 -12.60
CA VAL A 35 6.62 -1.70 -12.44
C VAL A 35 6.72 -3.22 -12.55
N SER A 36 7.93 -3.72 -12.70
CA SER A 36 8.13 -5.16 -12.86
C SER A 36 7.91 -5.88 -11.53
N LEU A 37 7.53 -7.15 -11.63
CA LEU A 37 7.37 -7.99 -10.45
C LEU A 37 8.68 -8.09 -9.68
N ALA A 38 9.80 -8.21 -10.40
CA ALA A 38 11.10 -8.28 -9.75
C ALA A 38 11.38 -7.02 -8.93
N THR A 39 10.95 -5.86 -9.42
CA THR A 39 11.10 -4.61 -8.71
C THR A 39 10.32 -4.64 -7.39
N ILE A 40 9.09 -5.12 -7.44
CA ILE A 40 8.26 -5.21 -6.22
C ILE A 40 8.89 -6.19 -5.23
N ARG A 41 9.32 -7.35 -5.70
CA ARG A 41 9.94 -8.33 -4.81
C ARG A 41 11.17 -7.78 -4.14
N ARG A 42 12.00 -7.07 -4.89
CA ARG A 42 13.22 -6.47 -4.34
C ARG A 42 12.86 -5.41 -3.30
N ALA A 43 11.85 -4.61 -3.59
CA ALA A 43 11.41 -3.59 -2.66
C ALA A 43 10.89 -4.18 -1.35
N GLU A 44 10.20 -5.31 -1.44
CA GLU A 44 9.63 -5.96 -0.26
C GLU A 44 10.67 -6.69 0.59
N LEU A 45 11.79 -7.06 0.00
CA LEU A 45 12.84 -7.76 0.71
C LEU A 45 13.76 -6.81 1.46
N GLY A 46 13.70 -5.52 1.16
CA GLY A 46 14.58 -4.55 1.80
C GLY A 46 14.31 -4.43 3.29
N ALA A 47 15.38 -4.45 4.07
CA ALA A 47 15.30 -4.17 5.49
C ALA A 47 15.61 -2.69 5.71
N GLY A 48 14.91 -2.06 6.64
CA GLY A 48 15.11 -0.64 6.88
C GLY A 48 14.58 0.21 5.73
N SER A 49 15.19 1.36 5.53
CA SER A 49 14.78 2.26 4.45
C SER A 49 14.94 1.59 3.10
N ASN A 50 13.92 1.73 2.29
CA ASN A 50 13.94 1.13 0.97
C ASN A 50 14.79 1.97 0.04
N GLN A 51 15.70 1.30 -0.67
CA GLN A 51 16.61 1.97 -1.60
C GLN A 51 16.01 2.07 -2.99
N THR A 52 14.72 1.96 -3.07
CA THR A 52 14.00 2.05 -4.34
C THR A 52 14.25 3.39 -5.00
N ILE A 53 14.50 3.40 -6.29
CA ILE A 53 14.70 4.65 -7.00
C ILE A 53 13.42 5.48 -6.96
N LEU A 54 13.62 6.79 -7.01
CA LEU A 54 12.52 7.75 -6.83
C LEU A 54 11.32 7.48 -7.73
N ALA A 55 11.56 7.24 -9.02
CA ALA A 55 10.46 7.04 -9.95
C ALA A 55 9.60 5.82 -9.58
N VAL A 56 10.24 4.75 -9.14
CA VAL A 56 9.54 3.54 -8.73
C VAL A 56 8.79 3.77 -7.42
N ALA A 57 9.43 4.44 -6.47
CA ALA A 57 8.80 4.73 -5.19
C ALA A 57 7.54 5.57 -5.38
N ILE A 58 7.60 6.56 -6.25
CA ILE A 58 6.44 7.40 -6.54
C ILE A 58 5.30 6.57 -7.14
N ARG A 59 5.62 5.68 -8.06
CA ARG A 59 4.59 4.83 -8.67
C ARG A 59 3.94 3.91 -7.66
N ILE A 60 4.72 3.34 -6.76
CA ILE A 60 4.20 2.44 -5.73
C ILE A 60 3.29 3.21 -4.78
N VAL A 61 3.75 4.35 -4.27
CA VAL A 61 2.97 5.15 -3.32
C VAL A 61 1.69 5.65 -3.98
N ARG A 62 1.78 6.05 -5.24
CA ARG A 62 0.60 6.51 -5.98
C ARG A 62 -0.42 5.40 -6.16
N ALA A 63 0.03 4.21 -6.54
CA ALA A 63 -0.88 3.08 -6.74
C ALA A 63 -1.61 2.74 -5.45
N LEU A 64 -0.89 2.72 -4.34
CA LEU A 64 -1.47 2.44 -3.04
C LEU A 64 -2.41 3.56 -2.62
N GLY A 65 -2.01 4.82 -2.88
CA GLY A 65 -2.84 5.97 -2.55
C GLY A 65 -4.16 5.98 -3.30
N ILE A 66 -4.14 5.63 -4.56
CA ILE A 66 -5.36 5.52 -5.36
C ILE A 66 -6.27 4.45 -4.79
N ALA A 67 -5.68 3.37 -4.28
CA ALA A 67 -6.44 2.29 -3.67
C ALA A 67 -6.88 2.61 -2.24
N GLY A 68 -6.43 3.72 -1.69
CA GLY A 68 -6.90 4.18 -0.39
C GLY A 68 -5.98 3.85 0.79
N VAL A 69 -4.72 3.55 0.53
CA VAL A 69 -3.77 3.18 1.57
C VAL A 69 -2.60 4.16 1.56
N GLU A 70 -2.14 4.52 2.73
CA GLU A 70 -0.98 5.39 2.88
C GLU A 70 -0.01 4.80 3.88
N PHE A 71 1.25 5.13 3.70
CA PHE A 71 2.28 4.80 4.69
C PHE A 71 2.24 5.84 5.81
N THR A 72 2.49 5.38 7.01
CA THR A 72 2.48 6.27 8.17
C THR A 72 3.84 6.22 8.86
N ALA A 73 4.14 7.32 9.54
CA ALA A 73 5.31 7.41 10.40
C ALA A 73 4.82 8.08 11.68
N ALA A 74 4.11 7.30 12.48
CA ALA A 74 3.47 7.85 13.66
C ALA A 74 4.49 8.20 14.73
N THR A 75 4.30 9.33 15.37
CA THR A 75 5.15 9.78 16.47
C THR A 75 5.11 8.76 17.60
N GLY A 76 6.28 8.33 18.04
CA GLY A 76 6.38 7.37 19.12
C GLY A 76 6.10 5.94 18.72
N ARG A 77 5.90 5.69 17.45
CA ARG A 77 5.66 4.35 16.93
C ARG A 77 6.52 4.14 15.70
N GLY A 78 6.69 2.89 15.33
CA GLY A 78 7.41 2.58 14.11
C GLY A 78 6.60 2.88 12.87
N PRO A 79 7.22 2.72 11.70
CA PRO A 79 6.51 2.89 10.44
C PRO A 79 5.33 1.94 10.32
N GLY A 80 4.28 2.42 9.69
CA GLY A 80 3.07 1.62 9.52
C GLY A 80 2.34 1.93 8.25
N VAL A 81 1.15 1.38 8.14
CA VAL A 81 0.26 1.63 7.01
C VAL A 81 -1.15 1.82 7.57
N ALA A 82 -1.96 2.56 6.83
CA ALA A 82 -3.34 2.79 7.23
C ALA A 82 -4.19 3.08 6.01
N PHE A 83 -5.47 2.80 6.11
CA PHE A 83 -6.40 3.33 5.13
C PHE A 83 -6.53 4.83 5.34
N LYS A 84 -6.66 5.57 4.26
CA LYS A 84 -6.83 7.01 4.31
C LYS A 84 -8.15 7.41 4.95
N GLU A 85 -9.18 6.60 4.72
CA GLU A 85 -10.51 6.88 5.25
C GLU A 85 -10.75 5.98 6.45
N PRO A 86 -11.10 6.55 7.61
CA PRO A 86 -11.29 5.74 8.82
C PRO A 86 -12.36 4.68 8.70
N ASN A 87 -13.36 4.90 7.85
CA ASN A 87 -14.44 3.95 7.68
C ASN A 87 -14.23 3.01 6.50
N GLN A 88 -13.05 3.04 5.93
CA GLN A 88 -12.73 2.15 4.82
C GLN A 88 -12.57 0.73 5.34
N ARG A 89 -13.12 -0.22 4.60
CA ARG A 89 -13.09 -1.60 5.05
C ARG A 89 -11.80 -2.27 4.60
N LEU A 90 -11.34 -3.20 5.41
CA LEU A 90 -10.15 -3.96 5.11
C LEU A 90 -10.33 -4.85 3.89
N ASN A 91 -11.53 -5.36 3.71
CA ASN A 91 -11.79 -6.32 2.66
C ASN A 91 -12.77 -5.70 1.68
N PRO A 92 -12.36 -5.51 0.43
CA PRO A 92 -13.30 -4.97 -0.56
C PRO A 92 -14.46 -5.89 -0.87
N ALA A 93 -14.34 -7.17 -0.55
CA ALA A 93 -15.44 -8.10 -0.75
C ALA A 93 -16.65 -7.84 0.13
N PRO A 94 -16.56 -7.11 1.24
CA PRO A 94 -17.77 -6.83 2.02
C PRO A 94 -18.93 -6.28 1.20
N GLN A 95 -18.63 -5.62 0.11
CA GLN A 95 -19.70 -5.15 -0.76
C GLN A 95 -20.53 -6.30 -1.32
N HIS A 96 -19.85 -7.38 -1.68
CA HIS A 96 -20.56 -8.59 -2.13
C HIS A 96 -21.35 -9.19 -1.01
N ASP A 97 -20.77 -9.26 0.16
CA ASP A 97 -21.44 -9.84 1.30
C ASP A 97 -22.67 -9.03 1.68
N ALA A 98 -22.54 -7.71 1.67
CA ALA A 98 -23.65 -6.85 1.96
C ALA A 98 -24.78 -7.03 0.95
N GLN A 99 -24.41 -7.15 -0.30
CA GLN A 99 -25.40 -7.36 -1.34
C GLN A 99 -26.07 -8.72 -1.22
N ALA A 100 -25.28 -9.72 -0.88
CA ALA A 100 -25.81 -11.05 -0.68
C ALA A 100 -26.83 -11.05 0.47
N ALA A 101 -26.50 -10.42 1.55
CA ALA A 101 -27.41 -10.32 2.68
C ALA A 101 -28.69 -9.60 2.28
N ALA A 102 -28.55 -8.52 1.53
CA ALA A 102 -29.72 -7.79 1.07
C ALA A 102 -30.60 -8.63 0.17
N ARG A 103 -29.98 -9.40 -0.71
CA ARG A 103 -30.74 -10.28 -1.61
C ARG A 103 -31.48 -11.38 -0.87
N LEU A 104 -30.95 -11.77 0.26
CA LEU A 104 -31.63 -12.80 1.06
C LEU A 104 -32.75 -12.22 1.88
N GLY A 105 -32.98 -10.93 1.81
CA GLY A 105 -34.08 -10.32 2.52
C GLY A 105 -33.84 -10.22 4.00
N ILE A 106 -32.63 -10.23 4.38
CA ILE A 106 -32.26 -10.24 5.79
C ILE A 106 -31.75 -8.91 6.21
#